data_0ca891e984102ba865cdf3e942db1885
#
_entry.id   0ca891e984102ba865cdf3e942db1885
#
_cell.length_a   1.000
_cell.length_b   1.000
_cell.length_c   1.000
_cell.angle_alpha   90.00
_cell.angle_beta   90.00
_cell.angle_gamma   90.00
#
_symmetry.space_group_name_H-M   'P 1'
#
loop_
_entity.id
_entity.type
_entity.pdbx_description
1 polymer ?
#
loop_
_entity_poly.entity_id
_entity_poly.type
_entity_poly.pdbx_seq_one_letter_code
_entity_poly.pdbx_strand_id
1 'polypeptide(L)'
;MFSTKSNKSQTVTRLLLSAMVLLVAASLFSLPAAAQRVSPTILTSDIVNISANTDANLVNAWGMSSSPSGPWWVSDNGTGLSTLYNAAGNPQSLVVTIPSGNGVDTGTPTGQVFNSTTDFKIVGTPAHFLFAGEDGTISGWYTGTSASLVVNNSGSGNAVYKGIALASAGGANYLYVANFRNGSVDVFDGTFAPHSFGGGAFQDSTIPTGFAPFNVANIGSGKLAVTYAKQDAAKHDDVAGPGNGYIDIFDTTGNLLMRLQHNVYENSPWAVVVAPATGFGAFNGKILVGQFGSGAIAAFDATTGNFASLLLDPNNLQLQINGLWGLAFGNGGTAGPTTTLFFTAGVFGEAHGLFGSIVPLSASGVH
;
A
#
# COMPACT_ATOMS: atom_id res chain seq x y z
N MET A 1 12.53 6.15 85.65
CA MET A 1 12.87 5.07 84.72
C MET A 1 12.08 5.35 83.44
N PHE A 2 12.57 6.17 82.52
CA PHE A 2 11.92 6.56 81.29
C PHE A 2 12.51 5.79 80.12
N SER A 3 11.66 5.04 79.44
CA SER A 3 11.99 4.20 78.29
C SER A 3 11.98 5.07 77.00
N THR A 4 13.11 5.16 76.35
CA THR A 4 13.25 5.73 74.99
C THR A 4 12.90 4.64 73.95
N LYS A 5 11.71 4.66 73.39
CA LYS A 5 11.37 3.87 72.19
C LYS A 5 11.38 4.74 70.95
N SER A 6 12.44 4.56 70.22
CA SER A 6 12.58 4.38 68.78
C SER A 6 12.01 5.38 67.77
N ASN A 7 12.91 6.25 67.35
CA ASN A 7 12.76 7.13 66.17
C ASN A 7 13.06 6.42 64.81
N LYS A 8 13.17 5.08 64.77
CA LYS A 8 13.58 4.34 63.56
C LYS A 8 12.42 4.09 62.56
N SER A 9 11.15 4.12 63.03
CA SER A 9 9.99 3.85 62.17
C SER A 9 9.65 5.01 61.20
N GLN A 10 9.85 6.26 61.64
CA GLN A 10 9.51 7.43 60.81
C GLN A 10 10.53 7.71 59.69
N THR A 11 11.78 7.31 59.87
CA THR A 11 12.83 7.51 58.86
C THR A 11 12.71 6.54 57.69
N VAL A 12 12.31 5.29 57.98
CA VAL A 12 12.09 4.26 56.95
C VAL A 12 10.85 4.59 56.12
N THR A 13 9.78 5.09 56.73
CA THR A 13 8.54 5.48 56.01
C THR A 13 8.77 6.69 55.10
N ARG A 14 9.60 7.67 55.50
CA ARG A 14 9.95 8.81 54.66
C ARG A 14 10.86 8.45 53.49
N LEU A 15 11.79 7.50 53.66
CA LEU A 15 12.65 7.00 52.58
C LEU A 15 11.85 6.16 51.54
N LEU A 16 10.87 5.38 51.99
CA LEU A 16 10.00 4.60 51.08
C LEU A 16 9.01 5.49 50.30
N LEU A 17 8.46 6.55 50.90
CA LEU A 17 7.63 7.54 50.20
C LEU A 17 8.44 8.34 49.17
N SER A 18 9.70 8.73 49.47
CA SER A 18 10.55 9.46 48.53
C SER A 18 11.00 8.59 47.35
N ALA A 19 11.24 7.29 47.56
CA ALA A 19 11.57 6.35 46.49
C ALA A 19 10.35 6.06 45.59
N MET A 20 9.12 5.99 46.16
CA MET A 20 7.91 5.76 45.42
C MET A 20 7.49 6.98 44.57
N VAL A 21 7.72 8.21 45.04
CA VAL A 21 7.47 9.44 44.28
C VAL A 21 8.48 9.59 43.13
N LEU A 22 9.74 9.16 43.28
CA LEU A 22 10.72 9.16 42.20
C LEU A 22 10.44 8.10 41.12
N LEU A 23 9.87 6.93 41.47
CA LEU A 23 9.47 5.92 40.50
C LEU A 23 8.21 6.30 39.70
N VAL A 24 7.28 7.05 40.29
CA VAL A 24 6.09 7.54 39.58
C VAL A 24 6.39 8.72 38.67
N ALA A 25 7.42 9.54 38.99
CA ALA A 25 7.85 10.64 38.13
C ALA A 25 8.66 10.21 36.91
N ALA A 26 9.29 9.00 36.93
CA ALA A 26 10.04 8.47 35.78
C ALA A 26 9.15 7.84 34.70
N SER A 27 7.86 7.60 34.97
CA SER A 27 6.93 6.97 34.02
C SER A 27 6.06 7.97 33.22
N LEU A 28 6.27 9.27 33.36
CA LEU A 28 5.40 10.30 32.74
C LEU A 28 6.06 11.17 31.68
N PHE A 29 7.28 10.87 31.27
CA PHE A 29 7.89 11.54 30.12
C PHE A 29 8.25 10.55 29.00
N SER A 30 7.27 9.81 28.50
CA SER A 30 7.33 9.45 27.08
C SER A 30 7.01 10.74 26.32
N LEU A 31 8.05 11.48 25.94
CA LEU A 31 7.90 12.50 24.92
C LEU A 31 7.19 11.85 23.75
N PRO A 32 6.07 12.40 23.24
CA PRO A 32 5.50 11.89 22.01
C PRO A 32 6.63 11.91 20.99
N ALA A 33 6.88 10.77 20.37
CA ALA A 33 7.82 10.71 19.26
C ALA A 33 7.43 11.84 18.31
N ALA A 34 8.34 12.81 18.12
CA ALA A 34 8.05 13.97 17.29
C ALA A 34 7.56 13.42 15.94
N ALA A 35 6.33 13.74 15.55
CA ALA A 35 5.74 13.24 14.31
C ALA A 35 6.69 13.61 13.15
N GLN A 36 7.13 12.61 12.41
CA GLN A 36 8.10 12.77 11.33
C GLN A 36 7.46 13.55 10.20
N ARG A 37 8.07 14.66 9.82
CA ARG A 37 7.71 15.40 8.61
C ARG A 37 8.34 14.76 7.38
N VAL A 38 7.62 14.85 6.27
CA VAL A 38 8.08 14.42 4.95
C VAL A 38 7.87 15.53 3.93
N SER A 39 8.63 15.50 2.85
CA SER A 39 8.50 16.44 1.73
C SER A 39 8.03 15.67 0.49
N PRO A 40 6.79 15.88 0.02
CA PRO A 40 6.33 15.38 -1.25
C PRO A 40 6.85 16.24 -2.40
N THR A 41 7.13 15.60 -3.55
CA THR A 41 7.50 16.25 -4.80
C THR A 41 6.74 15.61 -5.95
N ILE A 42 6.01 16.39 -6.75
CA ILE A 42 5.39 15.91 -7.98
C ILE A 42 6.47 15.85 -9.05
N LEU A 43 6.70 14.68 -9.63
CA LEU A 43 7.75 14.45 -10.62
C LEU A 43 7.20 14.50 -12.05
N THR A 44 5.99 13.94 -12.26
CA THR A 44 5.32 13.88 -13.56
C THR A 44 3.81 14.05 -13.37
N SER A 45 3.16 14.71 -14.32
CA SER A 45 1.71 14.85 -14.42
C SER A 45 1.29 14.85 -15.88
N ASP A 46 0.04 14.51 -16.18
CA ASP A 46 -0.59 14.76 -17.48
C ASP A 46 -0.96 16.23 -17.66
N ILE A 47 -1.02 17.00 -16.58
CA ILE A 47 -1.31 18.45 -16.61
C ILE A 47 0.00 19.23 -16.82
N VAL A 48 0.03 20.07 -17.85
CA VAL A 48 1.18 20.91 -18.15
C VAL A 48 1.48 21.90 -17.01
N ASN A 49 2.76 22.16 -16.75
CA ASN A 49 3.25 23.12 -15.74
C ASN A 49 2.95 22.77 -14.27
N ILE A 50 2.48 21.54 -13.96
CA ILE A 50 2.31 21.08 -12.58
C ILE A 50 3.63 20.51 -12.04
N SER A 51 4.43 19.89 -12.90
CA SER A 51 5.70 19.26 -12.57
C SER A 51 6.75 19.51 -13.64
N ALA A 52 8.00 19.05 -13.41
CA ALA A 52 9.09 19.17 -14.39
C ALA A 52 8.84 18.33 -15.65
N ASN A 53 8.12 17.22 -15.53
CA ASN A 53 7.82 16.32 -16.66
C ASN A 53 6.31 16.30 -16.91
N THR A 54 5.91 16.27 -18.18
CA THR A 54 4.51 16.10 -18.59
C THR A 54 4.39 14.83 -19.43
N ASP A 55 3.41 13.99 -19.11
CA ASP A 55 3.05 12.81 -19.92
C ASP A 55 1.53 12.71 -20.02
N ALA A 56 0.99 12.97 -21.19
CA ALA A 56 -0.45 12.94 -21.45
C ALA A 56 -1.09 11.55 -21.25
N ASN A 57 -0.28 10.49 -21.16
CA ASN A 57 -0.77 9.13 -20.90
C ASN A 57 -1.04 8.85 -19.42
N LEU A 58 -0.41 9.63 -18.52
CA LEU A 58 -0.50 9.43 -17.06
C LEU A 58 -1.85 9.94 -16.51
N VAL A 59 -2.96 9.30 -16.90
CA VAL A 59 -4.30 9.68 -16.44
C VAL A 59 -4.81 8.65 -15.44
N ASN A 60 -5.26 9.10 -14.28
CA ASN A 60 -5.69 8.24 -13.18
C ASN A 60 -4.68 7.15 -12.86
N ALA A 61 -3.51 7.56 -12.41
CA ALA A 61 -2.37 6.68 -12.13
C ALA A 61 -2.62 5.85 -10.85
N TRP A 62 -2.77 4.51 -10.99
CA TRP A 62 -3.09 3.60 -9.88
C TRP A 62 -1.88 2.83 -9.38
N GLY A 63 -1.78 1.56 -9.76
CA GLY A 63 -0.72 0.66 -9.31
C GLY A 63 0.64 1.02 -9.86
N MET A 64 1.68 0.73 -9.10
CA MET A 64 3.06 0.91 -9.53
C MET A 64 3.93 -0.25 -9.07
N SER A 65 4.87 -0.66 -9.91
CA SER A 65 5.87 -1.67 -9.57
C SER A 65 7.15 -1.48 -10.38
N SER A 66 8.24 -2.11 -9.97
CA SER A 66 9.50 -2.10 -10.74
C SER A 66 10.17 -3.47 -10.68
N SER A 67 10.95 -3.80 -11.70
CA SER A 67 11.92 -4.90 -11.61
C SER A 67 13.08 -4.51 -10.68
N PRO A 68 13.95 -5.43 -10.25
CA PRO A 68 14.99 -5.14 -9.25
C PRO A 68 15.93 -3.98 -9.57
N SER A 69 16.10 -3.61 -10.85
CA SER A 69 16.95 -2.48 -11.27
C SER A 69 16.31 -1.58 -12.33
N GLY A 70 15.10 -1.92 -12.80
CA GLY A 70 14.39 -1.21 -13.88
C GLY A 70 13.67 0.05 -13.40
N PRO A 71 13.03 0.77 -14.34
CA PRO A 71 12.21 1.93 -14.03
C PRO A 71 10.90 1.53 -13.33
N TRP A 72 10.18 2.52 -12.83
CA TRP A 72 8.79 2.38 -12.41
C TRP A 72 7.91 2.08 -13.62
N TRP A 73 7.02 1.14 -13.47
CA TRP A 73 5.86 0.90 -14.31
C TRP A 73 4.64 1.43 -13.55
N VAL A 74 3.75 2.12 -14.24
CA VAL A 74 2.53 2.72 -13.66
C VAL A 74 1.34 2.26 -14.48
N SER A 75 0.28 1.84 -13.80
CA SER A 75 -1.01 1.53 -14.42
C SER A 75 -1.81 2.82 -14.58
N ASP A 76 -2.04 3.25 -15.81
CA ASP A 76 -2.79 4.45 -16.16
C ASP A 76 -4.23 4.03 -16.45
N ASN A 77 -5.06 4.00 -15.42
CA ASN A 77 -6.43 3.49 -15.49
C ASN A 77 -7.28 4.27 -16.51
N GLY A 78 -7.14 5.59 -16.54
CA GLY A 78 -7.92 6.47 -17.42
C GLY A 78 -7.57 6.37 -18.90
N THR A 79 -6.38 5.84 -19.28
CA THR A 79 -5.96 5.65 -20.67
C THR A 79 -5.89 4.20 -21.10
N GLY A 80 -5.94 3.26 -20.15
CA GLY A 80 -5.78 1.82 -20.43
C GLY A 80 -4.36 1.45 -20.82
N LEU A 81 -3.38 2.20 -20.32
CA LEU A 81 -1.96 2.03 -20.63
C LEU A 81 -1.16 1.64 -19.38
N SER A 82 0.08 1.24 -19.60
CA SER A 82 1.11 1.26 -18.57
C SER A 82 2.29 2.07 -19.09
N THR A 83 2.65 3.12 -18.38
CA THR A 83 3.76 4.03 -18.68
C THR A 83 4.93 3.78 -17.75
N LEU A 84 6.12 4.23 -18.14
CA LEU A 84 7.34 3.96 -17.41
C LEU A 84 8.08 5.25 -17.05
N TYR A 85 8.61 5.33 -15.83
CA TYR A 85 9.34 6.51 -15.33
C TYR A 85 10.61 6.11 -14.60
N ASN A 86 11.66 6.89 -14.74
CA ASN A 86 12.82 6.80 -13.86
C ASN A 86 12.55 7.54 -12.53
N ALA A 87 13.51 7.50 -11.61
CA ALA A 87 13.40 8.15 -10.30
C ALA A 87 13.23 9.68 -10.35
N ALA A 88 13.59 10.33 -11.45
CA ALA A 88 13.39 11.78 -11.65
C ALA A 88 12.04 12.09 -12.32
N GLY A 89 11.22 11.08 -12.59
CA GLY A 89 9.93 11.23 -13.27
C GLY A 89 10.04 11.34 -14.79
N ASN A 90 11.23 11.16 -15.40
CA ASN A 90 11.32 11.22 -16.85
C ASN A 90 10.61 10.03 -17.49
N PRO A 91 9.62 10.27 -18.37
CA PRO A 91 8.95 9.21 -19.10
C PRO A 91 9.95 8.42 -19.96
N GLN A 92 9.77 7.11 -20.03
CA GLN A 92 10.51 6.23 -20.91
C GLN A 92 9.75 6.06 -22.23
N SER A 93 10.43 5.65 -23.30
CA SER A 93 9.82 5.51 -24.63
C SER A 93 8.84 4.36 -24.76
N LEU A 94 8.92 3.34 -23.89
CA LEU A 94 8.00 2.22 -23.91
C LEU A 94 6.68 2.62 -23.24
N VAL A 95 5.58 2.43 -23.97
CA VAL A 95 4.20 2.51 -23.48
C VAL A 95 3.53 1.21 -23.84
N VAL A 96 2.84 0.59 -22.89
CA VAL A 96 2.22 -0.72 -23.07
C VAL A 96 0.70 -0.58 -22.97
N THR A 97 0.00 -1.02 -24.02
CA THR A 97 -1.46 -1.11 -24.02
C THR A 97 -1.92 -2.31 -23.19
N ILE A 98 -2.85 -2.08 -22.28
CA ILE A 98 -3.48 -3.13 -21.47
C ILE A 98 -4.83 -3.46 -22.10
N PRO A 99 -5.07 -4.71 -22.54
CA PRO A 99 -6.31 -5.08 -23.21
C PRO A 99 -7.48 -5.17 -22.23
N SER A 100 -8.68 -4.84 -22.69
CA SER A 100 -9.93 -5.08 -21.97
C SER A 100 -10.42 -6.53 -22.13
N GLY A 101 -11.47 -6.89 -21.40
CA GLY A 101 -12.08 -8.22 -21.45
C GLY A 101 -12.72 -8.58 -22.82
N ASN A 102 -13.00 -7.58 -23.66
CA ASN A 102 -13.47 -7.84 -25.04
C ASN A 102 -12.30 -8.09 -26.03
N GLY A 103 -11.06 -7.86 -25.61
CA GLY A 103 -9.84 -8.09 -26.40
C GLY A 103 -9.63 -7.11 -27.56
N VAL A 104 -10.43 -6.06 -27.68
CA VAL A 104 -10.40 -5.06 -28.77
C VAL A 104 -10.03 -3.68 -28.23
N ASP A 105 -10.71 -3.26 -27.16
CA ASP A 105 -10.49 -1.96 -26.55
C ASP A 105 -9.37 -2.00 -25.49
N THR A 106 -8.94 -0.85 -25.03
CA THR A 106 -8.09 -0.74 -23.84
C THR A 106 -8.86 -1.06 -22.58
N GLY A 107 -8.21 -1.72 -21.62
CA GLY A 107 -8.77 -2.01 -20.30
C GLY A 107 -8.66 -0.83 -19.34
N THR A 108 -9.02 -1.07 -18.11
CA THR A 108 -8.89 -0.14 -16.97
C THR A 108 -7.93 -0.72 -15.93
N PRO A 109 -6.60 -0.69 -16.19
CA PRO A 109 -5.62 -1.31 -15.31
C PRO A 109 -5.60 -0.64 -13.93
N THR A 110 -5.52 -1.45 -12.89
CA THR A 110 -5.50 -1.04 -11.49
C THR A 110 -4.18 -1.42 -10.83
N GLY A 111 -4.15 -2.48 -10.01
CA GLY A 111 -2.92 -3.00 -9.44
C GLY A 111 -2.02 -3.64 -10.49
N GLN A 112 -0.71 -3.62 -10.25
CA GLN A 112 0.26 -4.34 -11.06
C GLN A 112 1.40 -4.89 -10.22
N VAL A 113 2.08 -5.92 -10.72
CA VAL A 113 3.20 -6.55 -10.03
C VAL A 113 4.28 -7.01 -11.02
N PHE A 114 5.54 -6.85 -10.61
CA PHE A 114 6.67 -7.48 -11.30
C PHE A 114 6.69 -8.98 -10.97
N ASN A 115 6.78 -9.83 -12.00
CA ASN A 115 6.94 -11.27 -11.83
C ASN A 115 8.43 -11.63 -11.75
N SER A 116 8.89 -11.98 -10.56
CA SER A 116 10.26 -12.45 -10.31
C SER A 116 10.43 -13.97 -10.47
N THR A 117 9.38 -14.68 -10.95
CA THR A 117 9.35 -16.14 -11.05
C THR A 117 9.50 -16.62 -12.50
N THR A 118 9.61 -17.92 -12.69
CA THR A 118 9.61 -18.55 -14.01
C THR A 118 8.21 -19.05 -14.43
N ASP A 119 7.19 -18.81 -13.60
CA ASP A 119 5.79 -19.12 -13.85
C ASP A 119 5.07 -17.98 -14.57
N PHE A 120 3.76 -18.07 -14.69
CA PHE A 120 2.91 -17.05 -15.33
C PHE A 120 3.33 -16.78 -16.78
N LYS A 121 3.41 -17.87 -17.58
CA LYS A 121 3.92 -17.85 -18.94
C LYS A 121 2.89 -17.42 -19.95
N ILE A 122 3.31 -16.57 -20.89
CA ILE A 122 2.59 -16.19 -22.11
C ILE A 122 3.34 -16.80 -23.28
N VAL A 123 2.68 -17.70 -24.02
CA VAL A 123 3.29 -18.43 -25.15
C VAL A 123 4.66 -19.03 -24.76
N GLY A 124 4.74 -19.61 -23.55
CA GLY A 124 5.94 -20.29 -23.05
C GLY A 124 6.99 -19.41 -22.39
N THR A 125 6.87 -18.09 -22.45
CA THR A 125 7.78 -17.10 -21.84
C THR A 125 7.14 -16.51 -20.57
N PRO A 126 7.82 -16.45 -19.42
CA PRO A 126 7.29 -15.78 -18.23
C PRO A 126 6.95 -14.33 -18.52
N ALA A 127 5.77 -13.88 -18.13
CA ALA A 127 5.45 -12.47 -18.13
C ALA A 127 6.40 -11.74 -17.16
N HIS A 128 6.86 -10.55 -17.54
CA HIS A 128 7.66 -9.71 -16.63
C HIS A 128 6.79 -8.87 -15.71
N PHE A 129 5.64 -8.40 -16.21
CA PHE A 129 4.66 -7.63 -15.43
C PHE A 129 3.26 -8.20 -15.63
N LEU A 130 2.47 -8.15 -14.56
CA LEU A 130 1.10 -8.63 -14.52
C LEU A 130 0.21 -7.50 -14.02
N PHE A 131 -0.96 -7.34 -14.63
CA PHE A 131 -1.88 -6.23 -14.40
C PHE A 131 -3.27 -6.79 -14.09
N ALA A 132 -3.92 -6.25 -13.06
CA ALA A 132 -5.34 -6.43 -12.81
C ALA A 132 -6.13 -5.30 -13.47
N GLY A 133 -7.38 -5.55 -13.85
CA GLY A 133 -8.26 -4.55 -14.45
C GLY A 133 -9.65 -4.54 -13.81
N GLU A 134 -10.27 -3.36 -13.73
CA GLU A 134 -11.62 -3.20 -13.14
C GLU A 134 -12.70 -3.95 -13.91
N ASP A 135 -12.45 -4.26 -15.17
CA ASP A 135 -13.32 -5.12 -15.99
C ASP A 135 -13.21 -6.62 -15.67
N GLY A 136 -12.50 -6.99 -14.59
CA GLY A 136 -12.34 -8.38 -14.16
C GLY A 136 -11.30 -9.16 -14.96
N THR A 137 -10.33 -8.47 -15.54
CA THR A 137 -9.26 -9.08 -16.33
C THR A 137 -7.94 -9.17 -15.58
N ILE A 138 -7.08 -10.13 -15.97
CA ILE A 138 -5.65 -10.12 -15.67
C ILE A 138 -4.94 -10.18 -17.02
N SER A 139 -3.96 -9.29 -17.20
CA SER A 139 -3.10 -9.25 -18.37
C SER A 139 -1.64 -9.40 -17.98
N GLY A 140 -0.83 -9.95 -18.86
CA GLY A 140 0.60 -10.12 -18.66
C GLY A 140 1.40 -9.54 -19.82
N TRP A 141 2.57 -9.00 -19.52
CA TRP A 141 3.49 -8.47 -20.53
C TRP A 141 4.87 -9.10 -20.41
N TYR A 142 5.45 -9.50 -21.56
CA TYR A 142 6.84 -9.98 -21.64
C TYR A 142 7.66 -9.26 -22.72
N THR A 143 7.01 -8.70 -23.75
CA THR A 143 7.68 -7.94 -24.83
C THR A 143 6.68 -7.14 -25.66
N GLY A 144 7.17 -6.20 -26.46
CA GLY A 144 6.35 -5.39 -27.37
C GLY A 144 5.63 -4.25 -26.68
N THR A 145 4.61 -3.70 -27.34
CA THR A 145 3.85 -2.54 -26.89
C THR A 145 2.43 -2.88 -26.40
N SER A 146 2.11 -4.15 -26.23
CA SER A 146 0.80 -4.60 -25.76
C SER A 146 0.97 -5.78 -24.80
N ALA A 147 0.22 -5.77 -23.71
CA ALA A 147 0.06 -6.93 -22.83
C ALA A 147 -0.90 -7.95 -23.44
N SER A 148 -0.84 -9.17 -22.98
CA SER A 148 -1.74 -10.25 -23.40
C SER A 148 -2.77 -10.51 -22.31
N LEU A 149 -4.04 -10.65 -22.67
CA LEU A 149 -5.10 -11.09 -21.77
C LEU A 149 -4.86 -12.55 -21.39
N VAL A 150 -4.77 -12.86 -20.09
CA VAL A 150 -4.50 -14.20 -19.57
C VAL A 150 -5.63 -14.75 -18.69
N VAL A 151 -6.41 -13.89 -18.03
CA VAL A 151 -7.62 -14.24 -17.29
C VAL A 151 -8.73 -13.26 -17.69
N ASN A 152 -9.92 -13.78 -17.95
CA ASN A 152 -11.08 -12.97 -18.27
C ASN A 152 -12.30 -13.41 -17.46
N ASN A 153 -12.59 -12.68 -16.40
CA ASN A 153 -13.75 -12.83 -15.54
C ASN A 153 -14.75 -11.67 -15.68
N SER A 154 -14.67 -10.92 -16.80
CA SER A 154 -15.55 -9.79 -17.10
C SER A 154 -17.00 -10.21 -17.36
N GLY A 155 -17.20 -11.44 -17.87
CA GLY A 155 -18.51 -11.99 -18.22
C GLY A 155 -19.19 -12.69 -17.06
N SER A 156 -19.09 -14.02 -16.99
CA SER A 156 -19.80 -14.85 -16.01
C SER A 156 -19.36 -14.62 -14.56
N GLY A 157 -18.09 -14.25 -14.35
CA GLY A 157 -17.54 -13.94 -13.03
C GLY A 157 -17.91 -12.54 -12.53
N ASN A 158 -18.23 -11.63 -13.46
CA ASN A 158 -18.55 -10.22 -13.20
C ASN A 158 -17.63 -9.59 -12.13
N ALA A 159 -16.33 -9.94 -12.20
CA ALA A 159 -15.33 -9.48 -11.24
C ALA A 159 -15.01 -7.99 -11.44
N VAL A 160 -14.61 -7.31 -10.38
CA VAL A 160 -13.97 -6.00 -10.41
C VAL A 160 -12.67 -6.12 -9.63
N TYR A 161 -11.55 -6.15 -10.36
CA TYR A 161 -10.24 -6.32 -9.74
C TYR A 161 -9.59 -4.97 -9.46
N LYS A 162 -9.25 -4.72 -8.18
CA LYS A 162 -8.71 -3.43 -7.73
C LYS A 162 -7.22 -3.50 -7.34
N GLY A 163 -6.70 -4.66 -6.99
CA GLY A 163 -5.30 -4.82 -6.62
C GLY A 163 -4.80 -6.23 -6.86
N ILE A 164 -3.47 -6.41 -6.97
CA ILE A 164 -2.83 -7.69 -7.28
C ILE A 164 -1.49 -7.80 -6.58
N ALA A 165 -1.20 -8.98 -6.04
CA ALA A 165 0.10 -9.33 -5.46
C ALA A 165 0.58 -10.68 -5.96
N LEU A 166 1.90 -10.87 -5.96
CA LEU A 166 2.55 -12.15 -6.22
C LEU A 166 3.25 -12.61 -4.94
N ALA A 167 3.01 -13.85 -4.54
CA ALA A 167 3.72 -14.48 -3.43
C ALA A 167 3.78 -16.00 -3.61
N SER A 168 4.67 -16.65 -2.82
CA SER A 168 4.80 -18.10 -2.82
C SER A 168 4.18 -18.70 -1.57
N ALA A 169 3.52 -19.84 -1.72
CA ALA A 169 2.98 -20.67 -0.64
C ALA A 169 3.29 -22.15 -0.92
N GLY A 170 3.80 -22.87 0.07
CA GLY A 170 4.09 -24.30 -0.07
C GLY A 170 5.06 -24.66 -1.21
N GLY A 171 5.90 -23.71 -1.65
CA GLY A 171 6.86 -23.92 -2.75
C GLY A 171 6.31 -23.66 -4.15
N ALA A 172 5.03 -23.24 -4.29
CA ALA A 172 4.43 -22.79 -5.54
C ALA A 172 4.16 -21.29 -5.52
N ASN A 173 4.05 -20.67 -6.70
CA ASN A 173 3.82 -19.23 -6.85
C ASN A 173 2.35 -18.98 -7.19
N TYR A 174 1.79 -17.92 -6.59
CA TYR A 174 0.39 -17.55 -6.77
C TYR A 174 0.24 -16.05 -6.98
N LEU A 175 -0.76 -15.70 -7.80
CA LEU A 175 -1.31 -14.34 -7.84
C LEU A 175 -2.51 -14.26 -6.91
N TYR A 176 -2.57 -13.19 -6.15
CA TYR A 176 -3.66 -12.84 -5.23
C TYR A 176 -4.28 -11.55 -5.73
N VAL A 177 -5.57 -11.57 -6.01
CA VAL A 177 -6.25 -10.46 -6.67
C VAL A 177 -7.47 -10.03 -5.86
N ALA A 178 -7.53 -8.76 -5.48
CA ALA A 178 -8.66 -8.21 -4.75
C ALA A 178 -9.88 -8.09 -5.68
N ASN A 179 -10.85 -8.97 -5.52
CA ASN A 179 -12.12 -8.94 -6.23
C ASN A 179 -13.14 -8.13 -5.43
N PHE A 180 -13.17 -6.83 -5.69
CA PHE A 180 -13.95 -5.88 -4.92
C PHE A 180 -15.45 -6.16 -5.02
N ARG A 181 -15.96 -6.47 -6.22
CA ARG A 181 -17.39 -6.77 -6.41
C ARG A 181 -17.84 -8.00 -5.65
N ASN A 182 -17.06 -9.07 -5.69
CA ASN A 182 -17.45 -10.35 -5.10
C ASN A 182 -17.08 -10.46 -3.61
N GLY A 183 -16.31 -9.50 -3.08
CA GLY A 183 -15.89 -9.48 -1.68
C GLY A 183 -14.89 -10.59 -1.34
N SER A 184 -14.04 -10.99 -2.29
CA SER A 184 -13.08 -12.08 -2.15
C SER A 184 -11.67 -11.67 -2.57
N VAL A 185 -10.68 -12.41 -2.10
CA VAL A 185 -9.36 -12.46 -2.72
C VAL A 185 -9.34 -13.68 -3.63
N ASP A 186 -9.36 -13.45 -4.93
CA ASP A 186 -9.24 -14.51 -5.92
C ASP A 186 -7.76 -14.90 -6.05
N VAL A 187 -7.49 -16.21 -6.14
CA VAL A 187 -6.13 -16.73 -6.22
C VAL A 187 -5.95 -17.51 -7.52
N PHE A 188 -4.80 -17.32 -8.19
CA PHE A 188 -4.44 -18.02 -9.41
C PHE A 188 -3.06 -18.66 -9.25
N ASP A 189 -2.91 -19.91 -9.70
CA ASP A 189 -1.63 -20.61 -9.70
C ASP A 189 -0.69 -20.10 -10.81
N GLY A 190 0.54 -20.63 -10.86
CA GLY A 190 1.56 -20.25 -11.84
C GLY A 190 1.20 -20.48 -13.31
N THR A 191 0.06 -21.11 -13.60
CA THR A 191 -0.50 -21.33 -14.94
C THR A 191 -1.72 -20.45 -15.24
N PHE A 192 -2.04 -19.50 -14.32
CA PHE A 192 -3.26 -18.69 -14.32
C PHE A 192 -4.56 -19.46 -14.07
N ALA A 193 -4.49 -20.72 -13.63
CA ALA A 193 -5.68 -21.46 -13.23
C ALA A 193 -6.16 -21.00 -11.85
N PRO A 194 -7.50 -20.87 -11.62
CA PRO A 194 -8.03 -20.55 -10.30
C PRO A 194 -7.58 -21.56 -9.26
N HIS A 195 -7.18 -21.05 -8.09
CA HIS A 195 -6.73 -21.85 -6.95
C HIS A 195 -7.50 -21.47 -5.67
N SER A 196 -7.65 -22.42 -4.75
CA SER A 196 -8.28 -22.20 -3.46
C SER A 196 -7.46 -22.85 -2.34
N PHE A 197 -7.16 -22.10 -1.29
CA PHE A 197 -6.55 -22.63 -0.06
C PHE A 197 -7.58 -23.23 0.92
N GLY A 198 -8.87 -23.27 0.53
CA GLY A 198 -9.95 -23.81 1.35
C GLY A 198 -10.93 -22.76 1.84
N GLY A 199 -12.01 -23.21 2.46
CA GLY A 199 -13.04 -22.33 3.00
C GLY A 199 -12.52 -21.48 4.17
N GLY A 200 -12.74 -20.17 4.12
CA GLY A 200 -12.29 -19.22 5.12
C GLY A 200 -10.94 -18.56 4.85
N ALA A 201 -10.21 -18.95 3.80
CA ALA A 201 -8.98 -18.24 3.41
C ALA A 201 -9.28 -16.79 3.03
N PHE A 202 -8.44 -15.85 3.50
CA PHE A 202 -8.58 -14.41 3.30
C PHE A 202 -9.91 -13.83 3.78
N GLN A 203 -10.50 -14.42 4.82
CA GLN A 203 -11.74 -13.94 5.43
C GLN A 203 -11.49 -13.49 6.86
N ASP A 204 -12.13 -12.39 7.24
CA ASP A 204 -12.31 -11.98 8.63
C ASP A 204 -13.79 -11.66 8.86
N SER A 205 -14.45 -12.51 9.62
CA SER A 205 -15.89 -12.38 9.96
C SER A 205 -16.21 -11.17 10.83
N THR A 206 -15.20 -10.46 11.33
CA THR A 206 -15.39 -9.24 12.15
C THR A 206 -15.42 -7.96 11.30
N ILE A 207 -15.11 -8.04 9.99
CA ILE A 207 -15.34 -6.92 9.06
C ILE A 207 -16.84 -6.80 8.80
N PRO A 208 -17.42 -5.59 8.94
CA PRO A 208 -18.85 -5.40 8.70
C PRO A 208 -19.24 -5.70 7.24
N THR A 209 -20.47 -6.15 7.04
CA THR A 209 -21.04 -6.32 5.69
C THR A 209 -20.99 -5.00 4.90
N GLY A 210 -20.69 -5.08 3.61
CA GLY A 210 -20.57 -3.93 2.73
C GLY A 210 -19.15 -3.42 2.56
N PHE A 211 -18.18 -4.09 3.20
CA PHE A 211 -16.75 -3.89 2.91
C PHE A 211 -16.22 -5.06 2.07
N ALA A 212 -15.27 -4.78 1.19
CA ALA A 212 -14.67 -5.77 0.31
C ALA A 212 -13.16 -5.55 0.15
N PRO A 213 -12.37 -6.60 -0.20
CA PRO A 213 -10.96 -6.46 -0.52
C PRO A 213 -10.74 -5.41 -1.61
N PHE A 214 -9.95 -4.38 -1.29
CA PHE A 214 -9.69 -3.24 -2.18
C PHE A 214 -8.27 -3.29 -2.77
N ASN A 215 -7.31 -3.83 -2.02
CA ASN A 215 -6.00 -4.18 -2.53
C ASN A 215 -5.45 -5.42 -1.81
N VAL A 216 -4.48 -6.08 -2.44
CA VAL A 216 -3.60 -7.09 -1.84
C VAL A 216 -2.16 -6.67 -2.08
N ALA A 217 -1.34 -6.60 -1.05
CA ALA A 217 0.07 -6.24 -1.14
C ALA A 217 0.95 -7.30 -0.46
N ASN A 218 2.01 -7.74 -1.14
CA ASN A 218 3.03 -8.58 -0.53
C ASN A 218 3.96 -7.70 0.32
N ILE A 219 3.87 -7.81 1.64
CA ILE A 219 4.66 -7.03 2.59
C ILE A 219 5.91 -7.77 3.08
N GLY A 220 6.28 -8.86 2.40
CA GLY A 220 7.46 -9.67 2.72
C GLY A 220 7.22 -10.68 3.85
N SER A 221 8.22 -11.51 4.10
CA SER A 221 8.22 -12.52 5.17
C SER A 221 7.02 -13.47 5.14
N GLY A 222 6.50 -13.81 3.93
CA GLY A 222 5.35 -14.69 3.78
C GLY A 222 4.02 -14.06 4.23
N LYS A 223 3.91 -12.74 4.20
CA LYS A 223 2.72 -12.00 4.64
C LYS A 223 2.12 -11.19 3.49
N LEU A 224 0.81 -11.20 3.43
CA LEU A 224 -0.01 -10.40 2.54
C LEU A 224 -0.85 -9.42 3.38
N ALA A 225 -0.81 -8.15 3.03
CA ALA A 225 -1.75 -7.16 3.55
C ALA A 225 -2.94 -7.09 2.60
N VAL A 226 -4.15 -7.25 3.13
CA VAL A 226 -5.40 -7.02 2.39
C VAL A 226 -6.06 -5.79 2.97
N THR A 227 -6.28 -4.79 2.14
CA THR A 227 -7.06 -3.62 2.51
C THR A 227 -8.52 -3.84 2.11
N TYR A 228 -9.43 -3.24 2.86
CA TYR A 228 -10.86 -3.29 2.60
C TYR A 228 -11.41 -1.89 2.54
N ALA A 229 -12.27 -1.62 1.57
CA ALA A 229 -13.03 -0.37 1.47
C ALA A 229 -14.53 -0.67 1.44
N LYS A 230 -15.33 0.32 1.82
CA LYS A 230 -16.78 0.23 1.75
C LYS A 230 -17.24 0.28 0.31
N GLN A 231 -18.05 -0.69 -0.11
CA GLN A 231 -18.58 -0.76 -1.45
C GLN A 231 -19.72 0.25 -1.68
N ASP A 232 -19.78 0.81 -2.89
CA ASP A 232 -20.97 1.48 -3.40
C ASP A 232 -22.12 0.48 -3.68
N ALA A 233 -23.25 0.97 -4.11
CA ALA A 233 -24.43 0.14 -4.40
C ALA A 233 -24.19 -0.80 -5.61
N ALA A 234 -23.36 -0.40 -6.57
CA ALA A 234 -22.99 -1.20 -7.73
C ALA A 234 -21.88 -2.22 -7.41
N LYS A 235 -21.25 -2.12 -6.23
CA LYS A 235 -20.08 -2.87 -5.81
C LYS A 235 -18.93 -2.73 -6.81
N HIS A 236 -18.80 -1.55 -7.39
CA HIS A 236 -17.76 -1.20 -8.35
C HIS A 236 -16.74 -0.26 -7.73
N ASP A 237 -17.20 0.79 -7.06
CA ASP A 237 -16.33 1.79 -6.48
C ASP A 237 -16.45 1.86 -4.96
N ASP A 238 -15.48 2.46 -4.32
CA ASP A 238 -15.47 2.66 -2.88
C ASP A 238 -16.32 3.86 -2.48
N VAL A 239 -16.80 3.84 -1.25
CA VAL A 239 -17.46 4.97 -0.61
C VAL A 239 -16.50 5.56 0.41
N ALA A 240 -15.82 6.64 0.02
CA ALA A 240 -14.89 7.35 0.88
C ALA A 240 -15.60 7.92 2.12
N GLY A 241 -14.91 7.93 3.25
CA GLY A 241 -15.37 8.48 4.51
C GLY A 241 -14.51 8.04 5.70
N PRO A 242 -14.46 8.82 6.78
CA PRO A 242 -13.73 8.45 7.99
C PRO A 242 -14.20 7.11 8.55
N GLY A 243 -13.27 6.17 8.79
CA GLY A 243 -13.56 4.83 9.25
C GLY A 243 -14.07 3.87 8.16
N ASN A 244 -14.15 4.29 6.89
CA ASN A 244 -14.56 3.44 5.78
C ASN A 244 -13.37 2.63 5.22
N GLY A 245 -12.67 1.90 6.09
CA GLY A 245 -11.59 1.02 5.70
C GLY A 245 -11.15 0.08 6.80
N TYR A 246 -10.53 -1.04 6.42
CA TYR A 246 -9.87 -2.00 7.31
C TYR A 246 -8.60 -2.51 6.63
N ILE A 247 -7.64 -3.00 7.41
CA ILE A 247 -6.45 -3.64 6.89
C ILE A 247 -6.16 -4.89 7.72
N ASP A 248 -6.12 -6.04 7.06
CA ASP A 248 -5.75 -7.31 7.65
C ASP A 248 -4.44 -7.83 7.07
N ILE A 249 -3.65 -8.47 7.91
CA ILE A 249 -2.44 -9.16 7.52
C ILE A 249 -2.71 -10.67 7.58
N PHE A 250 -2.54 -11.34 6.44
CA PHE A 250 -2.69 -12.78 6.30
C PHE A 250 -1.32 -13.42 6.00
N ASP A 251 -1.22 -14.73 6.24
CA ASP A 251 -0.18 -15.52 5.60
C ASP A 251 -0.54 -15.79 4.13
N THR A 252 0.39 -16.38 3.38
CA THR A 252 0.17 -16.66 1.94
C THR A 252 -0.83 -17.79 1.66
N THR A 253 -1.36 -18.47 2.69
CA THR A 253 -2.44 -19.47 2.57
C THR A 253 -3.79 -18.91 3.04
N GLY A 254 -3.83 -17.63 3.45
CA GLY A 254 -5.05 -16.92 3.81
C GLY A 254 -5.46 -17.04 5.26
N ASN A 255 -4.58 -17.50 6.17
CA ASN A 255 -4.83 -17.44 7.60
C ASN A 255 -4.62 -16.02 8.11
N LEU A 256 -5.61 -15.47 8.83
CA LEU A 256 -5.50 -14.16 9.46
C LEU A 256 -4.45 -14.19 10.57
N LEU A 257 -3.44 -13.33 10.45
CA LEU A 257 -2.36 -13.16 11.42
C LEU A 257 -2.59 -11.96 12.34
N MET A 258 -3.11 -10.86 11.80
CA MET A 258 -3.25 -9.62 12.54
C MET A 258 -4.19 -8.68 11.80
N ARG A 259 -5.02 -7.92 12.53
CA ARG A 259 -5.68 -6.72 12.03
C ARG A 259 -4.91 -5.49 12.48
N LEU A 260 -4.67 -4.53 11.58
CA LEU A 260 -4.17 -3.22 11.97
C LEU A 260 -5.24 -2.45 12.75
N GLN A 261 -4.81 -1.62 13.70
CA GLN A 261 -5.71 -0.86 14.57
C GLN A 261 -6.62 0.06 13.77
N HIS A 262 -7.91 -0.28 13.74
CA HIS A 262 -8.94 0.47 13.03
C HIS A 262 -9.33 1.77 13.75
N ASN A 263 -9.52 2.87 12.99
CA ASN A 263 -10.05 4.14 13.50
C ASN A 263 -10.51 5.06 12.34
N VAL A 264 -10.89 6.30 12.66
CA VAL A 264 -11.35 7.32 11.71
C VAL A 264 -10.34 7.75 10.65
N TYR A 265 -9.05 7.48 10.83
CA TYR A 265 -8.02 7.77 9.83
C TYR A 265 -8.05 6.82 8.64
N GLU A 266 -8.72 5.67 8.74
CA GLU A 266 -8.90 4.77 7.60
C GLU A 266 -10.05 5.26 6.73
N ASN A 267 -9.72 5.52 5.46
CA ASN A 267 -10.63 6.08 4.50
C ASN A 267 -10.28 5.56 3.10
N SER A 268 -10.91 4.44 2.70
CA SER A 268 -10.62 3.72 1.47
C SER A 268 -9.12 3.42 1.33
N PRO A 269 -8.50 2.64 2.26
CA PRO A 269 -7.08 2.31 2.20
C PRO A 269 -6.79 1.45 0.96
N TRP A 270 -5.76 1.85 0.15
CA TRP A 270 -5.36 1.05 -1.00
C TRP A 270 -3.89 0.63 -0.94
N ALA A 271 -2.95 1.56 -0.97
CA ALA A 271 -1.53 1.23 -0.94
C ALA A 271 -1.09 0.68 0.42
N VAL A 272 -0.27 -0.37 0.43
CA VAL A 272 0.42 -0.87 1.62
C VAL A 272 1.86 -1.18 1.29
N VAL A 273 2.79 -0.62 2.06
CA VAL A 273 4.22 -0.89 1.90
C VAL A 273 4.90 -0.89 3.27
N VAL A 274 5.96 -1.69 3.41
CA VAL A 274 6.83 -1.65 4.62
C VAL A 274 7.98 -0.71 4.36
N ALA A 275 8.16 0.28 5.23
CA ALA A 275 9.29 1.18 5.15
C ALA A 275 10.61 0.44 5.40
N PRO A 276 11.72 0.83 4.75
CA PRO A 276 13.02 0.20 4.96
C PRO A 276 13.44 0.30 6.43
N ALA A 277 14.29 -0.64 6.87
CA ALA A 277 14.76 -0.68 8.26
C ALA A 277 15.55 0.57 8.68
N THR A 278 16.08 1.32 7.71
CA THR A 278 16.82 2.57 7.91
C THR A 278 16.56 3.55 6.79
N GLY A 279 16.76 4.86 7.04
CA GLY A 279 16.71 5.90 6.01
C GLY A 279 15.33 6.53 5.78
N PHE A 280 14.29 6.09 6.51
CA PHE A 280 12.97 6.71 6.45
C PHE A 280 12.52 7.29 7.82
N GLY A 281 13.48 7.71 8.64
CA GLY A 281 13.27 8.43 9.90
C GLY A 281 12.49 7.62 10.94
N ALA A 282 11.53 8.23 11.60
CA ALA A 282 10.70 7.60 12.64
C ALA A 282 9.81 6.46 12.11
N PHE A 283 9.66 6.35 10.80
CA PHE A 283 8.85 5.31 10.15
C PHE A 283 9.64 4.09 9.71
N ASN A 284 10.95 4.02 10.01
CA ASN A 284 11.75 2.83 9.71
C ASN A 284 11.07 1.55 10.18
N GLY A 285 10.92 0.56 9.27
CA GLY A 285 10.31 -0.73 9.56
C GLY A 285 8.80 -0.74 9.82
N LYS A 286 8.11 0.40 9.71
CA LYS A 286 6.66 0.48 9.90
C LYS A 286 5.90 0.11 8.62
N ILE A 287 4.68 -0.36 8.78
CA ILE A 287 3.73 -0.51 7.68
C ILE A 287 3.15 0.88 7.39
N LEU A 288 3.26 1.34 6.15
CA LEU A 288 2.67 2.57 5.65
C LEU A 288 1.45 2.23 4.80
N VAL A 289 0.32 2.88 5.06
CA VAL A 289 -0.95 2.65 4.36
C VAL A 289 -1.45 3.95 3.76
N GLY A 290 -1.53 4.01 2.43
CA GLY A 290 -2.09 5.13 1.69
C GLY A 290 -3.62 5.05 1.66
N GLN A 291 -4.26 6.18 1.96
CA GLN A 291 -5.70 6.32 2.07
C GLN A 291 -6.22 7.06 0.82
N PHE A 292 -6.82 6.35 -0.12
CA PHE A 292 -7.36 6.97 -1.35
C PHE A 292 -8.39 8.06 -1.03
N GLY A 293 -9.33 7.77 -0.13
CA GLY A 293 -10.42 8.68 0.18
C GLY A 293 -10.03 9.97 0.91
N SER A 294 -8.86 10.01 1.57
CA SER A 294 -8.39 11.20 2.27
C SER A 294 -7.05 11.75 1.77
N GLY A 295 -6.31 10.97 0.97
CA GLY A 295 -4.96 11.32 0.56
C GLY A 295 -3.91 11.25 1.66
N ALA A 296 -4.26 10.76 2.84
CA ALA A 296 -3.34 10.59 3.97
C ALA A 296 -2.49 9.33 3.83
N ILE A 297 -1.37 9.30 4.57
CA ILE A 297 -0.58 8.07 4.77
C ILE A 297 -0.54 7.80 6.27
N ALA A 298 -1.08 6.65 6.69
CA ALA A 298 -1.07 6.17 8.06
C ALA A 298 0.10 5.19 8.27
N ALA A 299 0.80 5.31 9.39
CA ALA A 299 1.88 4.42 9.78
C ALA A 299 1.43 3.53 10.95
N PHE A 300 1.79 2.24 10.85
CA PHE A 300 1.48 1.23 11.87
C PHE A 300 2.74 0.49 12.29
N ASP A 301 2.78 0.05 13.53
CA ASP A 301 3.81 -0.85 14.02
C ASP A 301 3.67 -2.23 13.37
N ALA A 302 4.72 -2.70 12.69
CA ALA A 302 4.67 -3.95 11.91
C ALA A 302 4.57 -5.23 12.78
N THR A 303 4.81 -5.13 14.09
CA THR A 303 4.75 -6.26 15.03
C THR A 303 3.42 -6.34 15.74
N THR A 304 2.89 -5.19 16.16
CA THR A 304 1.69 -5.12 17.01
C THR A 304 0.44 -4.72 16.23
N GLY A 305 0.57 -4.15 15.03
CA GLY A 305 -0.53 -3.57 14.25
C GLY A 305 -1.07 -2.25 14.80
N ASN A 306 -0.49 -1.72 15.87
CA ASN A 306 -0.94 -0.47 16.48
C ASN A 306 -0.64 0.72 15.57
N PHE A 307 -1.58 1.67 15.51
CA PHE A 307 -1.39 2.95 14.86
C PHE A 307 -0.25 3.72 15.52
N ALA A 308 0.66 4.24 14.71
CA ALA A 308 1.78 5.05 15.19
C ALA A 308 1.52 6.54 14.99
N SER A 309 1.24 6.97 13.77
CA SER A 309 0.90 8.36 13.43
C SER A 309 0.47 8.47 11.96
N LEU A 310 -0.05 9.61 11.57
CA LEU A 310 -0.09 10.04 10.17
C LEU A 310 1.26 10.66 9.78
N LEU A 311 1.61 10.60 8.50
CA LEU A 311 2.73 11.37 7.97
C LEU A 311 2.34 12.85 7.93
N LEU A 312 3.28 13.73 8.28
CA LEU A 312 3.07 15.18 8.27
C LEU A 312 3.85 15.83 7.13
N ASP A 313 3.28 16.90 6.57
CA ASP A 313 3.92 17.76 5.59
C ASP A 313 5.01 18.64 6.25
N PRO A 314 5.77 19.47 5.47
CA PRO A 314 6.78 20.37 6.05
C PRO A 314 6.22 21.39 7.04
N ASN A 315 4.93 21.69 7.02
CA ASN A 315 4.26 22.67 7.90
C ASN A 315 3.66 22.03 9.15
N ASN A 316 3.93 20.75 9.43
CA ASN A 316 3.33 19.94 10.50
C ASN A 316 1.81 19.71 10.34
N LEU A 317 1.28 19.85 9.15
CA LEU A 317 -0.09 19.44 8.82
C LEU A 317 -0.09 17.99 8.34
N GLN A 318 -1.22 17.31 8.44
CA GLN A 318 -1.37 16.00 7.84
C GLN A 318 -1.01 16.06 6.36
N LEU A 319 -0.09 15.19 5.92
CA LEU A 319 0.21 15.05 4.50
C LEU A 319 -1.07 14.64 3.77
N GLN A 320 -1.38 15.33 2.67
CA GLN A 320 -2.55 15.05 1.85
C GLN A 320 -2.18 15.03 0.38
N ILE A 321 -2.35 13.87 -0.26
CA ILE A 321 -2.19 13.65 -1.69
C ILE A 321 -3.54 13.17 -2.21
N ASN A 322 -4.34 14.07 -2.75
CA ASN A 322 -5.69 13.76 -3.21
C ASN A 322 -5.65 12.64 -4.26
N GLY A 323 -6.53 11.65 -4.11
CA GLY A 323 -6.60 10.50 -5.00
C GLY A 323 -5.37 9.58 -4.91
N LEU A 324 -4.73 9.48 -3.74
CA LEU A 324 -3.54 8.66 -3.50
C LEU A 324 -3.82 7.17 -3.77
N TRP A 325 -3.19 6.62 -4.81
CA TRP A 325 -3.29 5.21 -5.15
C TRP A 325 -2.05 4.42 -4.71
N GLY A 326 -1.00 4.39 -5.50
CA GLY A 326 0.18 3.55 -5.28
C GLY A 326 1.19 4.16 -4.31
N LEU A 327 1.87 3.29 -3.54
CA LEU A 327 3.06 3.61 -2.75
C LEU A 327 4.08 2.50 -2.92
N ALA A 328 5.33 2.84 -3.20
CA ALA A 328 6.44 1.89 -3.23
C ALA A 328 7.77 2.58 -2.97
N PHE A 329 8.72 1.88 -2.34
CA PHE A 329 10.09 2.36 -2.19
C PHE A 329 10.92 2.05 -3.43
N GLY A 330 11.86 2.93 -3.77
CA GLY A 330 12.79 2.74 -4.86
C GLY A 330 13.56 1.41 -4.76
N ASN A 331 14.07 0.94 -5.90
CA ASN A 331 14.75 -0.36 -6.01
C ASN A 331 16.28 -0.29 -5.92
N GLY A 332 16.86 0.90 -5.71
CA GLY A 332 18.31 1.13 -5.72
C GLY A 332 18.91 1.26 -7.13
N GLY A 333 18.11 1.10 -8.17
CA GLY A 333 18.47 1.25 -9.58
C GLY A 333 17.73 2.41 -10.24
N THR A 334 17.15 2.18 -11.43
CA THR A 334 16.47 3.22 -12.23
C THR A 334 15.21 3.77 -11.54
N ALA A 335 14.53 2.98 -10.70
CA ALA A 335 13.39 3.43 -9.90
C ALA A 335 13.79 4.22 -8.64
N GLY A 336 15.09 4.46 -8.40
CA GLY A 336 15.58 5.38 -7.36
C GLY A 336 15.98 4.74 -6.04
N PRO A 337 16.40 5.58 -5.07
CA PRO A 337 16.91 5.13 -3.79
C PRO A 337 15.88 4.28 -3.01
N THR A 338 16.35 3.23 -2.34
CA THR A 338 15.50 2.36 -1.50
C THR A 338 14.93 3.07 -0.27
N THR A 339 15.35 4.29 0.01
CA THR A 339 14.88 5.14 1.11
C THR A 339 13.95 6.27 0.65
N THR A 340 13.66 6.35 -0.65
CA THR A 340 12.68 7.29 -1.21
C THR A 340 11.37 6.55 -1.45
N LEU A 341 10.28 7.05 -0.87
CA LEU A 341 8.94 6.55 -1.14
C LEU A 341 8.38 7.25 -2.38
N PHE A 342 7.92 6.48 -3.36
CA PHE A 342 7.24 7.00 -4.54
C PHE A 342 5.74 6.79 -4.43
N PHE A 343 4.97 7.63 -5.11
CA PHE A 343 3.51 7.56 -5.12
C PHE A 343 2.92 7.79 -6.50
N THR A 344 1.73 7.27 -6.71
CA THR A 344 0.83 7.57 -7.81
C THR A 344 -0.48 8.11 -7.26
N ALA A 345 -1.18 8.94 -8.04
CA ALA A 345 -2.47 9.48 -7.63
C ALA A 345 -3.36 9.78 -8.85
N GLY A 346 -4.67 9.59 -8.68
CA GLY A 346 -5.72 10.04 -9.59
C GLY A 346 -6.38 11.31 -9.05
N VAL A 347 -5.92 12.48 -9.49
CA VAL A 347 -6.40 13.76 -8.95
C VAL A 347 -7.61 14.30 -9.72
N PHE A 348 -8.29 15.30 -9.13
CA PHE A 348 -9.49 15.95 -9.69
C PHE A 348 -10.60 14.96 -10.05
N GLY A 349 -10.92 14.05 -9.11
CA GLY A 349 -11.92 13.01 -9.33
C GLY A 349 -11.48 12.03 -10.41
N GLU A 350 -10.20 11.66 -10.39
CA GLU A 350 -9.56 10.68 -11.27
C GLU A 350 -9.46 11.10 -12.75
N ALA A 351 -9.76 12.36 -13.05
CA ALA A 351 -9.63 12.90 -14.41
C ALA A 351 -8.18 13.14 -14.84
N HIS A 352 -7.24 13.16 -13.90
CA HIS A 352 -5.82 13.44 -14.10
C HIS A 352 -4.93 12.54 -13.25
N GLY A 353 -3.61 12.48 -13.56
CA GLY A 353 -2.67 11.63 -12.86
C GLY A 353 -1.42 12.35 -12.36
N LEU A 354 -0.88 11.82 -11.26
CA LEU A 354 0.41 12.24 -10.71
C LEU A 354 1.29 11.02 -10.47
N PHE A 355 2.59 11.20 -10.74
CA PHE A 355 3.66 10.37 -10.22
C PHE A 355 4.62 11.27 -9.43
N GLY A 356 4.97 10.87 -8.20
CA GLY A 356 5.78 11.70 -7.32
C GLY A 356 6.62 10.92 -6.32
N SER A 357 7.36 11.64 -5.50
CA SER A 357 8.22 11.08 -4.45
C SER A 357 8.00 11.77 -3.11
N ILE A 358 8.33 11.07 -2.04
CA ILE A 358 8.24 11.52 -0.66
C ILE A 358 9.55 11.16 0.04
N VAL A 359 10.20 12.15 0.64
CA VAL A 359 11.41 11.94 1.42
C VAL A 359 11.21 12.44 2.86
N PRO A 360 11.82 11.78 3.87
CA PRO A 360 11.76 12.27 5.24
C PRO A 360 12.55 13.57 5.36
N LEU A 361 11.98 14.55 6.06
CA LEU A 361 12.73 15.74 6.45
C LEU A 361 13.60 15.40 7.67
N SER A 362 14.86 15.84 7.65
CA SER A 362 15.71 15.78 8.84
C SER A 362 15.02 16.49 9.99
N ALA A 363 15.05 15.91 11.19
CA ALA A 363 14.71 16.66 12.38
C ALA A 363 15.70 17.85 12.44
N SER A 364 15.29 19.02 11.96
CA SER A 364 16.05 20.23 12.17
C SER A 364 16.14 20.44 13.69
N GLY A 365 17.36 20.35 14.23
CA GLY A 365 17.60 20.67 15.60
C GLY A 365 16.97 22.03 15.92
N VAL A 366 16.15 22.04 16.95
CA VAL A 366 15.71 23.28 17.57
C VAL A 366 16.99 23.90 18.14
N HIS A 367 17.52 24.89 17.46
CA HIS A 367 18.57 25.78 17.99
C HIS A 367 17.93 26.82 18.87
#